data_fa16c16bb487445aee175ec13ef1c6a7
#
_entry.id   fa16c16bb487445aee175ec13ef1c6a7
#
_cell.length_a   1.000
_cell.length_b   1.000
_cell.length_c   1.000
_cell.angle_alpha   90.00
_cell.angle_beta   90.00
_cell.angle_gamma   90.00
#
_symmetry.space_group_name_H-M   'P 1'
#
loop_
_entity.id
_entity.type
_entity.pdbx_description
1 polymer ?
#
loop_
_entity_poly.entity_id
_entity_poly.type
_entity_poly.pdbx_seq_one_letter_code
_entity_poly.pdbx_strand_id
1 'polypeptide(L)'
;MKPVYYLAVDIGASSGRHILASMDNGRMTIEEVYRFDNGMINDNGNKLWDVDSLFANIIEGMKKCKELGKIPVSMSIDTWAVDYVLLDDNDKCIGNVYGYRDERTDGMDEEVYKVISEKELYKRTGIQKQKFNTIYQLMSDKFIRPEQLKEAKTF
;
A
#
# COMPACT_ATOMS: atom_id res chain seq x y z
N MET A 1 13.91 12.34 -32.56
CA MET A 1 12.92 11.28 -32.20
C MET A 1 11.89 11.88 -31.27
N LYS A 2 10.63 11.40 -31.25
CA LYS A 2 9.66 11.88 -30.24
C LYS A 2 10.13 11.35 -28.86
N PRO A 3 10.01 12.16 -27.79
CA PRO A 3 10.33 11.70 -26.44
C PRO A 3 9.46 10.51 -26.04
N VAL A 4 10.06 9.55 -25.31
CA VAL A 4 9.34 8.40 -24.73
C VAL A 4 9.14 8.71 -23.26
N TYR A 5 7.90 8.54 -22.78
CA TYR A 5 7.51 8.85 -21.41
C TYR A 5 7.28 7.60 -20.58
N TYR A 6 7.63 7.68 -19.29
CA TYR A 6 7.44 6.64 -18.28
C TYR A 6 6.82 7.29 -17.04
N LEU A 7 5.85 6.65 -16.43
CA LEU A 7 5.16 7.18 -15.24
C LEU A 7 5.53 6.38 -14.00
N ALA A 8 6.02 7.05 -12.98
CA ALA A 8 6.18 6.53 -11.63
C ALA A 8 5.10 7.15 -10.71
N VAL A 9 4.34 6.31 -10.04
CA VAL A 9 3.37 6.71 -9.01
C VAL A 9 3.97 6.33 -7.66
N ASP A 10 4.40 7.32 -6.90
CA ASP A 10 5.02 7.16 -5.57
C ASP A 10 3.99 7.57 -4.51
N ILE A 11 3.48 6.57 -3.78
CA ILE A 11 2.42 6.76 -2.78
C ILE A 11 3.01 6.58 -1.38
N GLY A 12 3.23 7.68 -0.69
CA GLY A 12 3.60 7.68 0.72
C GLY A 12 2.38 7.72 1.64
N ALA A 13 2.62 7.51 2.94
CA ALA A 13 1.55 7.48 3.96
C ALA A 13 0.86 8.84 4.19
N SER A 14 1.42 9.94 3.71
CA SER A 14 0.87 11.30 3.88
C SER A 14 0.58 12.02 2.57
N SER A 15 1.15 11.57 1.47
CA SER A 15 0.90 12.14 0.14
C SER A 15 1.32 11.17 -0.95
N GLY A 16 0.67 11.24 -2.11
CA GLY A 16 1.11 10.56 -3.32
C GLY A 16 1.47 11.54 -4.42
N ARG A 17 2.29 11.10 -5.38
CA ARG A 17 2.71 11.92 -6.52
C ARG A 17 2.91 11.08 -7.76
N HIS A 18 2.69 11.70 -8.89
CA HIS A 18 2.95 11.15 -10.20
C HIS A 18 4.15 11.86 -10.81
N ILE A 19 5.20 11.12 -11.06
CA ILE A 19 6.44 11.60 -11.66
C ILE A 19 6.53 11.06 -13.08
N LEU A 20 6.51 11.95 -14.04
CA LEU A 20 6.69 11.63 -15.45
C LEU A 20 8.15 11.78 -15.82
N ALA A 21 8.77 10.69 -16.25
CA ALA A 21 10.13 10.67 -16.78
C ALA A 21 10.10 10.66 -18.31
N SER A 22 11.04 11.35 -18.94
CA SER A 22 11.31 11.22 -20.37
C SER A 22 12.79 11.03 -20.64
N MET A 23 13.09 10.29 -21.71
CA MET A 23 14.45 10.05 -22.19
C MET A 23 14.64 10.77 -23.51
N ASP A 24 15.62 11.66 -23.57
CA ASP A 24 16.06 12.31 -24.81
C ASP A 24 17.57 12.30 -24.93
N ASN A 25 18.09 11.75 -26.01
CA ASN A 25 19.54 11.64 -26.30
C ASN A 25 20.36 11.06 -25.12
N GLY A 26 19.81 10.07 -24.41
CA GLY A 26 20.46 9.42 -23.27
C GLY A 26 20.38 10.22 -21.95
N ARG A 27 19.69 11.36 -21.94
CA ARG A 27 19.44 12.16 -20.74
C ARG A 27 18.02 11.97 -20.25
N MET A 28 17.88 11.65 -18.96
CA MET A 28 16.59 11.57 -18.29
C MET A 28 16.19 12.95 -17.76
N THR A 29 14.94 13.33 -18.00
CA THR A 29 14.27 14.45 -17.33
C THR A 29 13.05 13.93 -16.59
N ILE A 30 12.75 14.50 -15.42
CA ILE A 30 11.61 14.15 -14.59
C ILE A 30 10.81 15.39 -14.25
N GLU A 31 9.49 15.24 -14.18
CA GLU A 31 8.57 16.29 -13.75
C GLU A 31 7.45 15.71 -12.90
N GLU A 32 7.03 16.41 -11.85
CA GLU A 32 5.84 16.06 -11.08
C GLU A 32 4.62 16.60 -11.84
N VAL A 33 3.72 15.69 -12.23
CA VAL A 33 2.53 16.07 -13.03
C VAL A 33 1.26 16.09 -12.20
N TYR A 34 1.25 15.40 -11.06
CA TYR A 34 0.12 15.38 -10.13
C TYR A 34 0.58 15.04 -8.72
N ARG A 35 -0.06 15.64 -7.73
CA ARG A 35 0.14 15.36 -6.30
C ARG A 35 -1.21 15.32 -5.61
N PHE A 36 -1.34 14.46 -4.59
CA PHE A 36 -2.53 14.38 -3.75
C PHE A 36 -2.14 14.12 -2.30
N ASP A 37 -2.98 14.55 -1.39
CA ASP A 37 -2.85 14.22 0.02
C ASP A 37 -3.32 12.78 0.27
N ASN A 38 -2.65 12.07 1.17
CA ASN A 38 -3.00 10.75 1.62
C ASN A 38 -3.01 10.72 3.15
N GLY A 39 -3.78 9.81 3.72
CA GLY A 39 -3.87 9.64 5.16
C GLY A 39 -4.87 8.56 5.55
N MET A 40 -4.74 8.11 6.78
CA MET A 40 -5.72 7.18 7.34
C MET A 40 -6.98 7.93 7.73
N ILE A 41 -8.12 7.32 7.46
CA ILE A 41 -9.42 7.77 7.98
C ILE A 41 -9.70 7.07 9.32
N ASN A 42 -10.45 7.74 10.21
CA ASN A 42 -10.96 7.12 11.44
C ASN A 42 -12.39 6.68 11.21
N ASP A 43 -12.64 5.40 11.40
CA ASP A 43 -13.97 4.84 11.34
C ASP A 43 -14.21 3.95 12.57
N ASN A 44 -15.15 4.35 13.42
CA ASN A 44 -15.52 3.64 14.66
C ASN A 44 -14.31 3.25 15.54
N GLY A 45 -13.31 4.14 15.64
CA GLY A 45 -12.09 3.93 16.41
C GLY A 45 -10.97 3.21 15.67
N ASN A 46 -11.21 2.72 14.46
CA ASN A 46 -10.21 2.09 13.61
C ASN A 46 -9.54 3.11 12.68
N LYS A 47 -8.25 2.89 12.40
CA LYS A 47 -7.48 3.68 11.43
C LYS A 47 -7.39 2.90 10.12
N LEU A 48 -8.10 3.37 9.11
CA LEU A 48 -8.28 2.68 7.84
C LEU A 48 -7.65 3.45 6.68
N TRP A 49 -7.29 2.74 5.61
CA TRP A 49 -6.95 3.32 4.32
C TRP A 49 -8.18 3.37 3.41
N ASP A 50 -8.39 4.52 2.76
CA ASP A 50 -9.39 4.69 1.71
C ASP A 50 -8.78 4.26 0.35
N VAL A 51 -8.90 2.98 0.04
CA VAL A 51 -8.35 2.38 -1.19
C VAL A 51 -9.02 2.93 -2.44
N ASP A 52 -10.32 3.23 -2.37
CA ASP A 52 -11.07 3.80 -3.50
C ASP A 52 -10.55 5.22 -3.83
N SER A 53 -10.30 6.03 -2.80
CA SER A 53 -9.69 7.34 -2.96
C SER A 53 -8.27 7.25 -3.53
N LEU A 54 -7.46 6.30 -3.06
CA LEU A 54 -6.13 6.06 -3.61
C LEU A 54 -6.20 5.71 -5.10
N PHE A 55 -7.08 4.80 -5.48
CA PHE A 55 -7.27 4.39 -6.88
C PHE A 55 -7.76 5.56 -7.75
N ALA A 56 -8.73 6.34 -7.26
CA ALA A 56 -9.21 7.53 -7.96
C ALA A 56 -8.09 8.55 -8.23
N ASN A 57 -7.21 8.78 -7.27
CA ASN A 57 -6.06 9.65 -7.42
C ASN A 57 -5.02 9.11 -8.42
N ILE A 58 -4.81 7.79 -8.47
CA ILE A 58 -3.93 7.18 -9.50
C ILE A 58 -4.48 7.47 -10.90
N ILE A 59 -5.78 7.26 -11.10
CA ILE A 59 -6.44 7.55 -12.39
C ILE A 59 -6.38 9.04 -12.73
N GLU A 60 -6.56 9.91 -11.76
CA GLU A 60 -6.49 11.38 -12.00
C GLU A 60 -5.10 11.81 -12.47
N GLY A 61 -4.04 11.31 -11.86
CA GLY A 61 -2.67 11.59 -12.31
C GLY A 61 -2.39 11.05 -13.72
N MET A 62 -2.96 9.93 -14.11
CA MET A 62 -2.88 9.42 -15.50
C MET A 62 -3.60 10.36 -16.47
N LYS A 63 -4.76 10.91 -16.08
CA LYS A 63 -5.47 11.92 -16.90
C LYS A 63 -4.63 13.17 -17.10
N LYS A 64 -3.89 13.61 -16.06
CA LYS A 64 -2.96 14.75 -16.18
C LYS A 64 -1.89 14.52 -17.25
N CYS A 65 -1.32 13.31 -17.34
CA CYS A 65 -0.38 12.98 -18.41
C CYS A 65 -1.03 13.14 -19.79
N LYS A 66 -2.30 12.73 -19.95
CA LYS A 66 -3.05 12.89 -21.21
C LYS A 66 -3.31 14.37 -21.54
N GLU A 67 -3.71 15.17 -20.54
CA GLU A 67 -3.94 16.62 -20.70
C GLU A 67 -2.68 17.35 -21.17
N LEU A 68 -1.50 16.93 -20.68
CA LEU A 68 -0.20 17.43 -21.10
C LEU A 68 0.26 16.94 -22.48
N GLY A 69 -0.48 16.00 -23.11
CA GLY A 69 -0.08 15.35 -24.35
C GLY A 69 1.13 14.41 -24.20
N LYS A 70 1.45 13.98 -22.99
CA LYS A 70 2.61 13.17 -22.63
C LYS A 70 2.17 11.77 -22.17
N ILE A 71 1.78 10.93 -23.10
CA ILE A 71 1.27 9.58 -22.78
C ILE A 71 2.43 8.65 -22.43
N PRO A 72 2.48 8.09 -21.22
CA PRO A 72 3.52 7.13 -20.83
C PRO A 72 3.33 5.80 -21.54
N VAL A 73 4.43 5.15 -21.92
CA VAL A 73 4.45 3.79 -22.51
C VAL A 73 4.38 2.70 -21.44
N SER A 74 4.75 3.04 -20.20
CA SER A 74 4.63 2.15 -19.04
C SER A 74 4.42 2.96 -17.76
N MET A 75 3.88 2.28 -16.76
CA MET A 75 3.65 2.82 -15.42
C MET A 75 4.12 1.81 -14.37
N SER A 76 4.63 2.34 -13.26
CA SER A 76 4.91 1.58 -12.05
C SER A 76 4.35 2.33 -10.84
N ILE A 77 3.95 1.58 -9.83
CA ILE A 77 3.45 2.11 -8.55
C ILE A 77 4.36 1.60 -7.45
N ASP A 78 4.78 2.51 -6.57
CA ASP A 78 5.47 2.19 -5.33
C ASP A 78 4.67 2.76 -4.16
N THR A 79 4.68 2.04 -3.03
CA THR A 79 3.91 2.41 -1.84
C THR A 79 4.62 1.96 -0.56
N TRP A 80 4.04 2.29 0.61
CA TRP A 80 4.58 1.87 1.91
C TRP A 80 4.42 0.35 2.12
N ALA A 81 5.21 -0.18 3.04
CA ALA A 81 5.18 -1.60 3.42
C ALA A 81 4.19 -1.88 4.56
N VAL A 82 4.12 -3.14 4.96
CA VAL A 82 3.44 -3.78 6.09
C VAL A 82 1.93 -3.90 6.01
N ASP A 83 1.23 -2.97 5.35
CA ASP A 83 -0.22 -3.04 5.19
C ASP A 83 -0.60 -3.93 4.00
N TYR A 84 -1.81 -4.42 4.00
CA TYR A 84 -2.33 -5.33 2.98
C TYR A 84 -3.84 -5.21 2.84
N VAL A 85 -4.33 -5.76 1.75
CA VAL A 85 -5.76 -5.91 1.44
C VAL A 85 -6.08 -7.40 1.37
N LEU A 86 -7.24 -7.81 1.87
CA LEU A 86 -7.76 -9.15 1.61
C LEU A 86 -8.65 -9.10 0.38
N LEU A 87 -8.42 -10.01 -0.57
CA LEU A 87 -9.22 -10.10 -1.80
C LEU A 87 -9.95 -11.45 -1.88
N ASP A 88 -11.17 -11.44 -2.40
CA ASP A 88 -11.94 -12.63 -2.73
C ASP A 88 -11.48 -13.26 -4.07
N ASP A 89 -12.22 -14.28 -4.54
CA ASP A 89 -11.96 -14.97 -5.81
C ASP A 89 -12.32 -14.14 -7.06
N ASN A 90 -12.90 -12.97 -6.90
CA ASN A 90 -13.20 -12.00 -7.95
C ASN A 90 -12.32 -10.72 -7.85
N ASP A 91 -11.22 -10.78 -7.10
CA ASP A 91 -10.31 -9.66 -6.82
C ASP A 91 -10.98 -8.45 -6.15
N LYS A 92 -12.07 -8.69 -5.39
CA LYS A 92 -12.73 -7.65 -4.61
C LYS A 92 -12.21 -7.60 -3.18
N CYS A 93 -12.05 -6.39 -2.65
CA CYS A 93 -11.70 -6.18 -1.26
C CYS A 93 -12.73 -6.80 -0.32
N ILE A 94 -12.24 -7.53 0.68
CA ILE A 94 -13.02 -8.11 1.77
C ILE A 94 -12.82 -7.24 3.01
N GLY A 95 -13.88 -6.56 3.44
CA GLY A 95 -13.88 -5.77 4.67
C GLY A 95 -12.96 -4.55 4.63
N ASN A 96 -12.58 -4.08 5.81
CA ASN A 96 -11.78 -2.87 5.98
C ASN A 96 -10.31 -3.08 5.67
N VAL A 97 -9.66 -2.06 5.12
CA VAL A 97 -8.21 -2.01 4.91
C VAL A 97 -7.58 -1.22 6.06
N TYR A 98 -7.05 -1.94 7.03
CA TYR A 98 -6.47 -1.34 8.22
C TYR A 98 -5.10 -0.73 7.96
N GLY A 99 -4.86 0.44 8.53
CA GLY A 99 -3.55 1.07 8.48
C GLY A 99 -2.63 0.63 9.61
N TYR A 100 -1.34 0.68 9.38
CA TYR A 100 -0.30 0.23 10.32
C TYR A 100 -0.28 0.99 11.67
N ARG A 101 -0.97 2.12 11.77
CA ARG A 101 -1.13 2.88 13.03
C ARG A 101 -2.40 2.51 13.80
N ASP A 102 -3.15 1.53 13.33
CA ASP A 102 -4.30 0.99 14.05
C ASP A 102 -3.86 0.25 15.31
N GLU A 103 -4.63 0.37 16.39
CA GLU A 103 -4.29 -0.19 17.70
C GLU A 103 -4.69 -1.67 17.84
N ARG A 104 -5.33 -2.27 16.79
CA ARG A 104 -5.74 -3.68 16.81
C ARG A 104 -4.60 -4.67 17.01
N THR A 105 -3.37 -4.23 16.79
CA THR A 105 -2.16 -5.07 16.95
C THR A 105 -1.58 -5.04 18.36
N ASP A 106 -2.15 -4.27 19.28
CA ASP A 106 -1.65 -4.18 20.64
C ASP A 106 -1.81 -5.56 21.35
N GLY A 107 -0.71 -6.09 21.92
CA GLY A 107 -0.64 -7.40 22.55
C GLY A 107 -0.54 -8.59 21.57
N MET A 108 -0.59 -8.37 20.26
CA MET A 108 -0.54 -9.48 19.28
C MET A 108 0.84 -10.12 19.16
N ASP A 109 1.88 -9.46 19.58
CA ASP A 109 3.21 -10.06 19.71
C ASP A 109 3.23 -11.20 20.71
N GLU A 110 2.57 -11.05 21.86
CA GLU A 110 2.44 -12.12 22.86
C GLU A 110 1.72 -13.34 22.28
N GLU A 111 0.70 -13.14 21.46
CA GLU A 111 -0.03 -14.24 20.81
C GLU A 111 0.84 -14.95 19.74
N VAL A 112 1.62 -14.19 18.96
CA VAL A 112 2.58 -14.75 18.00
C VAL A 112 3.66 -15.55 18.72
N TYR A 113 4.15 -15.05 19.86
CA TYR A 113 5.23 -15.72 20.60
C TYR A 113 4.83 -17.02 21.31
N LYS A 114 3.53 -17.31 21.41
CA LYS A 114 3.04 -18.67 21.79
C LYS A 114 3.33 -19.71 20.70
N VAL A 115 3.53 -19.29 19.45
CA VAL A 115 3.75 -20.17 18.29
C VAL A 115 5.21 -20.16 17.85
N ILE A 116 5.85 -19.01 17.82
CA ILE A 116 7.26 -18.82 17.41
C ILE A 116 7.91 -17.79 18.30
N SER A 117 9.06 -18.10 18.92
CA SER A 117 9.75 -17.15 19.78
C SER A 117 10.24 -15.92 19.00
N GLU A 118 10.33 -14.77 19.66
CA GLU A 118 10.87 -13.54 19.08
C GLU A 118 12.26 -13.77 18.44
N LYS A 119 13.13 -14.48 19.13
CA LYS A 119 14.47 -14.81 18.65
C LYS A 119 14.45 -15.62 17.35
N GLU A 120 13.58 -16.63 17.26
CA GLU A 120 13.48 -17.47 16.07
C GLU A 120 12.82 -16.69 14.92
N LEU A 121 11.81 -15.87 15.21
CA LEU A 121 11.19 -14.98 14.22
C LEU A 121 12.23 -14.01 13.63
N TYR A 122 13.01 -13.35 14.48
CA TYR A 122 14.08 -12.46 14.03
C TYR A 122 15.15 -13.21 13.23
N LYS A 123 15.56 -14.38 13.69
CA LYS A 123 16.56 -15.22 12.97
C LYS A 123 16.11 -15.56 11.55
N ARG A 124 14.81 -15.82 11.35
CA ARG A 124 14.26 -16.18 10.03
C ARG A 124 14.08 -14.97 9.11
N THR A 125 13.71 -13.83 9.65
CA THR A 125 13.27 -12.68 8.86
C THR A 125 14.32 -11.56 8.79
N GLY A 126 15.16 -11.42 9.81
CA GLY A 126 16.05 -10.27 9.99
C GLY A 126 15.30 -8.96 10.26
N ILE A 127 14.00 -9.01 10.50
CA ILE A 127 13.14 -7.83 10.62
C ILE A 127 13.01 -7.43 12.09
N GLN A 128 13.30 -6.17 12.38
CA GLN A 128 13.11 -5.57 13.70
C GLN A 128 11.64 -5.68 14.13
N LYS A 129 11.43 -6.04 15.41
CA LYS A 129 10.09 -6.00 16.02
C LYS A 129 9.52 -4.59 15.99
N GLN A 130 8.36 -4.46 15.37
CA GLN A 130 7.49 -3.29 15.43
C GLN A 130 6.06 -3.77 15.56
N LYS A 131 5.23 -3.15 16.41
CA LYS A 131 3.85 -3.59 16.64
C LYS A 131 2.99 -3.64 15.39
N PHE A 132 3.35 -2.89 14.36
CA PHE A 132 2.66 -2.82 13.09
C PHE A 132 3.14 -3.85 12.05
N ASN A 133 4.11 -4.71 12.36
CA ASN A 133 4.56 -5.71 11.38
C ASN A 133 3.41 -6.61 10.95
N THR A 134 3.37 -6.97 9.68
CA THR A 134 2.28 -7.73 9.06
C THR A 134 1.90 -8.99 9.82
N ILE A 135 2.86 -9.68 10.42
CA ILE A 135 2.58 -10.89 11.22
C ILE A 135 1.65 -10.61 12.41
N TYR A 136 1.81 -9.45 13.08
CA TYR A 136 0.94 -9.06 14.19
C TYR A 136 -0.42 -8.57 13.69
N GLN A 137 -0.46 -7.93 12.52
CA GLN A 137 -1.70 -7.55 11.87
C GLN A 137 -2.52 -8.80 11.49
N LEU A 138 -1.90 -9.82 10.88
CA LEU A 138 -2.55 -11.10 10.55
C LEU A 138 -3.00 -11.86 11.80
N MET A 139 -2.21 -11.80 12.89
CA MET A 139 -2.63 -12.40 14.16
C MET A 139 -3.88 -11.71 14.71
N SER A 140 -3.94 -10.37 14.67
CA SER A 140 -5.15 -9.62 15.03
C SER A 140 -6.35 -10.04 14.19
N ASP A 141 -6.17 -10.11 12.85
CA ASP A 141 -7.24 -10.52 11.95
C ASP A 141 -7.79 -11.92 12.25
N LYS A 142 -6.93 -12.83 12.72
CA LYS A 142 -7.35 -14.16 13.16
C LYS A 142 -8.34 -14.10 14.33
N PHE A 143 -8.26 -13.08 15.17
CA PHE A 143 -9.16 -12.90 16.32
C PHE A 143 -10.40 -12.08 15.97
N ILE A 144 -10.24 -10.98 15.24
CA ILE A 144 -11.33 -10.01 15.03
C ILE A 144 -12.15 -10.28 13.78
N ARG A 145 -11.57 -10.94 12.75
CA ARG A 145 -12.25 -11.22 11.48
C ARG A 145 -11.84 -12.57 10.85
N PRO A 146 -11.93 -13.67 11.61
CA PRO A 146 -11.47 -15.00 11.14
C PRO A 146 -12.20 -15.48 9.89
N GLU A 147 -13.47 -15.10 9.70
CA GLU A 147 -14.25 -15.51 8.53
C GLU A 147 -13.74 -14.80 7.25
N GLN A 148 -13.35 -13.53 7.34
CA GLN A 148 -12.76 -12.80 6.22
C GLN A 148 -11.41 -13.43 5.80
N LEU A 149 -10.59 -13.89 6.76
CA LEU A 149 -9.35 -14.61 6.44
C LEU A 149 -9.60 -15.93 5.74
N LYS A 150 -10.70 -16.65 6.06
CA LYS A 150 -11.08 -17.90 5.38
C LYS A 150 -11.58 -17.65 3.95
N GLU A 151 -12.32 -16.55 3.75
CA GLU A 151 -12.86 -16.15 2.46
C GLU A 151 -11.76 -15.66 1.52
N ALA A 152 -10.73 -15.00 2.06
CA ALA A 152 -9.64 -14.41 1.31
C ALA A 152 -8.91 -15.46 0.44
N LYS A 153 -8.65 -15.12 -0.80
CA LYS A 153 -7.87 -15.90 -1.76
C LYS A 153 -6.49 -15.30 -2.00
N THR A 154 -6.38 -13.98 -1.85
CA THR A 154 -5.14 -13.22 -2.05
C THR A 154 -5.01 -12.15 -0.98
N PHE A 155 -3.75 -11.82 -0.63
CA PHE A 155 -3.40 -10.64 0.14
C PHE A 155 -2.07 -10.05 -0.31
#